data_42077bc3cbdbbf4f3463e2c23042f64d
#
_entry.id   42077bc3cbdbbf4f3463e2c23042f64d
#
_cell.length_a   1.000
_cell.length_b   1.000
_cell.length_c   1.000
_cell.angle_alpha   90.00
_cell.angle_beta   90.00
_cell.angle_gamma   90.00
#
_symmetry.space_group_name_H-M   'P 1'
#
loop_
_entity.id
_entity.type
_entity.pdbx_description
1 polymer ?
#
loop_
_entity_poly.entity_id
_entity_poly.type
_entity_poly.pdbx_seq_one_letter_code
_entity_poly.pdbx_strand_id
1 'polypeptide(L)'
;MSEKPKLVVIEGGKRDNELIDPKANGGTEIQARRVFSEFPDLVDKFNWVLSYPKIDLDPNKPSLLWMHETPFDQGIQQQFQKPDYWNQYTQIIFVSYWQQQMFHILYGVPYENSIVIQNSIDPILVSEKPKIDKNNPIKLIYASSPNRGLDILLNVVESEEFKDIDFELSVYSSFKLYNRKSNDIQFENLFDRCKKHEKIKYYGTRSNEEIKEAMSNSHIMTYPNSYAETSCITAMEAMSGGCLIVCPKYGALPETTSEFSWSYNFESDKMRHETIFKYVLMEAIKNYDQNNVKQMLKLQKVFCDTFYHWNTKLSIWEQMLTALHSQYNEDPQTPTPEAV
;
A
#
# COMPACT_ATOMS: atom_id res chain seq x y z
N MET A 1 -15.42 26.50 18.07
CA MET A 1 -14.30 26.10 17.21
C MET A 1 -13.80 24.77 17.76
N SER A 2 -14.23 23.64 17.19
CA SER A 2 -13.79 22.33 17.64
C SER A 2 -12.30 22.18 17.30
N GLU A 3 -11.48 21.87 18.30
CA GLU A 3 -10.09 21.50 18.04
C GLU A 3 -10.09 20.24 17.15
N LYS A 4 -9.31 20.28 16.06
CA LYS A 4 -9.14 19.13 15.18
C LYS A 4 -8.52 17.95 15.95
N PRO A 5 -8.94 16.70 15.67
CA PRO A 5 -8.37 15.53 16.34
C PRO A 5 -6.86 15.47 16.19
N LYS A 6 -6.15 15.22 17.29
CA LYS A 6 -4.69 15.17 17.33
C LYS A 6 -4.22 13.74 17.10
N LEU A 7 -3.73 13.46 15.95
CA LEU A 7 -3.12 12.19 15.53
C LEU A 7 -1.61 12.14 15.80
N VAL A 8 -1.06 11.07 16.30
CA VAL A 8 0.38 10.89 16.48
C VAL A 8 0.90 9.75 15.62
N VAL A 9 1.76 10.08 14.67
CA VAL A 9 2.59 9.11 13.95
C VAL A 9 3.94 9.06 14.65
N ILE A 10 4.34 7.90 15.14
CA ILE A 10 5.68 7.71 15.69
C ILE A 10 6.54 7.02 14.64
N GLU A 11 7.44 7.78 14.04
CA GLU A 11 8.54 7.25 13.30
C GLU A 11 9.85 7.82 13.87
N GLY A 12 10.75 6.95 14.28
CA GLY A 12 12.17 7.25 14.49
C GLY A 12 12.49 8.54 15.24
N GLY A 13 11.97 8.75 16.45
CA GLY A 13 12.62 9.60 17.43
C GLY A 13 12.22 11.08 17.51
N LYS A 14 11.17 11.57 16.85
CA LYS A 14 10.57 12.89 17.15
C LYS A 14 9.06 12.80 17.31
N ARG A 15 8.58 13.22 18.48
CA ARG A 15 7.16 13.35 18.80
C ARG A 15 6.66 14.66 18.19
N ASP A 16 6.02 14.60 17.03
CA ASP A 16 5.17 15.70 16.58
C ASP A 16 3.73 15.39 17.01
N ASN A 17 3.07 16.38 17.60
CA ASN A 17 1.71 16.24 18.17
C ASN A 17 0.62 16.14 17.10
N GLU A 18 0.94 15.98 15.84
CA GLU A 18 0.00 15.80 14.74
C GLU A 18 -0.14 14.35 14.37
N LEU A 19 -1.37 13.89 14.35
CA LEU A 19 -1.76 12.52 14.04
C LEU A 19 -1.44 12.13 12.59
N ILE A 20 -1.46 13.06 11.65
CA ILE A 20 -1.11 12.90 10.22
C ILE A 20 -0.20 14.04 9.83
N ASP A 21 0.99 13.72 9.31
CA ASP A 21 1.83 14.73 8.67
C ASP A 21 1.08 15.31 7.45
N PRO A 22 0.72 16.62 7.46
CA PRO A 22 -0.03 17.21 6.36
C PRO A 22 0.75 17.25 5.04
N LYS A 23 2.07 17.08 5.11
CA LYS A 23 2.98 17.08 3.94
C LYS A 23 3.29 15.69 3.42
N ALA A 24 3.02 14.62 4.20
CA ALA A 24 3.22 13.26 3.76
C ALA A 24 2.01 12.79 2.93
N ASN A 25 2.30 12.08 1.84
CA ASN A 25 1.32 11.50 0.94
C ASN A 25 1.51 9.98 0.80
N GLY A 26 1.92 9.33 1.90
CA GLY A 26 1.93 7.89 2.00
C GLY A 26 0.53 7.29 2.05
N GLY A 27 0.44 5.98 1.88
CA GLY A 27 -0.85 5.28 1.87
C GLY A 27 -1.65 5.49 3.15
N THR A 28 -1.00 5.40 4.31
CA THR A 28 -1.61 5.61 5.63
C THR A 28 -2.25 6.98 5.75
N GLU A 29 -1.51 8.03 5.36
CA GLU A 29 -1.97 9.41 5.48
C GLU A 29 -3.15 9.70 4.55
N ILE A 30 -3.14 9.17 3.33
CA ILE A 30 -4.23 9.33 2.36
C ILE A 30 -5.50 8.65 2.90
N GLN A 31 -5.39 7.41 3.38
CA GLN A 31 -6.52 6.65 3.90
C GLN A 31 -7.11 7.32 5.14
N ALA A 32 -6.26 7.71 6.10
CA ALA A 32 -6.70 8.33 7.34
C ALA A 32 -7.35 9.71 7.10
N ARG A 33 -6.76 10.56 6.25
CA ARG A 33 -7.38 11.84 5.89
C ARG A 33 -8.78 11.66 5.32
N ARG A 34 -8.99 10.66 4.46
CA ARG A 34 -10.30 10.40 3.84
C ARG A 34 -11.34 9.99 4.89
N VAL A 35 -11.05 9.00 5.72
CA VAL A 35 -11.97 8.51 6.77
C VAL A 35 -12.29 9.61 7.77
N PHE A 36 -11.28 10.38 8.20
CA PHE A 36 -11.48 11.43 9.21
C PHE A 36 -12.23 12.65 8.70
N SER A 37 -12.07 12.98 7.42
CA SER A 37 -12.85 14.04 6.80
C SER A 37 -14.31 13.65 6.56
N GLU A 38 -14.58 12.36 6.37
CA GLU A 38 -15.93 11.85 6.13
C GLU A 38 -16.75 11.74 7.41
N PHE A 39 -16.12 11.33 8.52
CA PHE A 39 -16.81 11.05 9.79
C PHE A 39 -16.24 11.84 10.99
N PRO A 40 -16.13 13.18 10.92
CA PRO A 40 -15.43 13.94 11.95
C PRO A 40 -16.04 13.75 13.36
N ASP A 41 -17.36 13.71 13.47
CA ASP A 41 -18.07 13.57 14.75
C ASP A 41 -17.88 12.15 15.36
N LEU A 42 -17.77 11.11 14.53
CA LEU A 42 -17.50 9.74 15.00
C LEU A 42 -16.03 9.58 15.36
N VAL A 43 -15.12 10.12 14.55
CA VAL A 43 -13.67 10.06 14.79
C VAL A 43 -13.29 10.63 16.14
N ASP A 44 -13.93 11.73 16.55
CA ASP A 44 -13.69 12.40 17.85
C ASP A 44 -14.12 11.55 19.06
N LYS A 45 -14.89 10.47 18.87
CA LYS A 45 -15.32 9.57 19.95
C LYS A 45 -14.27 8.55 20.36
N PHE A 46 -13.19 8.39 19.60
CA PHE A 46 -12.20 7.36 19.77
C PHE A 46 -10.79 7.92 19.96
N ASN A 47 -9.95 7.15 20.67
CA ASN A 47 -8.52 7.26 20.54
C ASN A 47 -8.08 6.55 19.26
N TRP A 48 -7.26 7.21 18.45
CA TRP A 48 -6.70 6.61 17.24
C TRP A 48 -5.22 6.37 17.37
N VAL A 49 -4.79 5.20 16.96
CA VAL A 49 -3.39 4.83 16.80
C VAL A 49 -3.18 4.37 15.37
N LEU A 50 -2.32 5.07 14.63
CA LEU A 50 -1.97 4.69 13.26
C LEU A 50 -0.62 3.99 13.27
N SER A 51 -0.60 2.74 12.85
CA SER A 51 0.56 1.87 12.72
C SER A 51 1.29 1.58 14.03
N TYR A 52 1.80 2.61 14.71
CA TYR A 52 2.59 2.44 15.92
C TYR A 52 1.77 2.71 17.18
N PRO A 53 1.80 1.78 18.14
CA PRO A 53 1.09 1.93 19.40
C PRO A 53 1.53 3.17 20.18
N LYS A 54 0.55 3.90 20.70
CA LYS A 54 0.76 5.09 21.55
C LYS A 54 0.54 4.73 23.00
N ILE A 55 1.32 5.33 23.89
CA ILE A 55 1.25 5.08 25.35
C ILE A 55 0.17 5.93 26.03
N ASP A 56 -0.09 7.17 25.55
CA ASP A 56 -1.01 8.11 26.18
C ASP A 56 -2.39 8.09 25.49
N LEU A 57 -3.25 7.16 25.90
CA LEU A 57 -4.63 7.07 25.45
C LEU A 57 -5.54 7.74 26.49
N ASP A 58 -6.58 8.46 26.04
CA ASP A 58 -7.62 8.99 26.95
C ASP A 58 -8.41 7.78 27.52
N PRO A 59 -8.39 7.55 28.84
CA PRO A 59 -9.06 6.39 29.44
C PRO A 59 -10.59 6.43 29.30
N ASN A 60 -11.15 7.60 28.94
CA ASN A 60 -12.58 7.78 28.77
C ASN A 60 -13.06 7.55 27.33
N LYS A 61 -12.17 7.11 26.44
CA LYS A 61 -12.49 6.84 25.04
C LYS A 61 -12.04 5.44 24.62
N PRO A 62 -12.85 4.71 23.83
CA PRO A 62 -12.40 3.46 23.24
C PRO A 62 -11.22 3.71 22.28
N SER A 63 -10.26 2.78 22.27
CA SER A 63 -9.01 2.92 21.54
C SER A 63 -8.98 2.04 20.30
N LEU A 64 -8.74 2.62 19.15
CA LEU A 64 -8.65 1.94 17.86
C LEU A 64 -7.20 1.94 17.35
N LEU A 65 -6.68 0.76 17.05
CA LEU A 65 -5.40 0.61 16.35
C LEU A 65 -5.65 0.32 14.88
N TRP A 66 -5.35 1.26 14.01
CA TRP A 66 -5.39 1.05 12.57
C TRP A 66 -3.98 0.71 12.08
N MET A 67 -3.77 -0.58 11.84
CA MET A 67 -2.45 -1.15 11.54
C MET A 67 -2.17 -1.11 10.04
N HIS A 68 -1.13 -0.38 9.65
CA HIS A 68 -0.64 -0.31 8.28
C HIS A 68 0.71 -1.00 8.10
N GLU A 69 1.44 -1.23 9.19
CA GLU A 69 2.78 -1.83 9.13
C GLU A 69 2.74 -3.36 9.05
N THR A 70 3.83 -3.90 8.52
CA THR A 70 4.03 -5.35 8.47
C THR A 70 4.30 -5.90 9.88
N PRO A 71 3.87 -7.14 10.20
CA PRO A 71 4.19 -7.78 11.45
C PRO A 71 5.71 -8.03 11.63
N PHE A 72 6.50 -7.89 10.57
CA PHE A 72 7.96 -8.05 10.58
C PHE A 72 8.71 -6.75 10.85
N ASP A 73 8.02 -5.62 10.96
CA ASP A 73 8.65 -4.35 11.35
C ASP A 73 9.21 -4.45 12.78
N GLN A 74 10.42 -3.94 12.99
CA GLN A 74 11.13 -4.07 14.28
C GLN A 74 10.38 -3.37 15.42
N GLY A 75 9.79 -2.21 15.19
CA GLY A 75 9.02 -1.49 16.20
C GLY A 75 7.74 -2.24 16.58
N ILE A 76 7.06 -2.81 15.58
CA ILE A 76 5.88 -3.65 15.81
C ILE A 76 6.24 -4.91 16.60
N GLN A 77 7.32 -5.61 16.23
CA GLN A 77 7.79 -6.79 16.96
C GLN A 77 8.06 -6.47 18.43
N GLN A 78 8.78 -5.38 18.72
CA GLN A 78 9.11 -4.99 20.11
C GLN A 78 7.86 -4.75 20.96
N GLN A 79 6.76 -4.29 20.37
CA GLN A 79 5.52 -4.04 21.10
C GLN A 79 4.69 -5.32 21.24
N PHE A 80 4.42 -6.00 20.14
CA PHE A 80 3.51 -7.14 20.09
C PHE A 80 4.10 -8.45 20.67
N GLN A 81 5.41 -8.53 20.90
CA GLN A 81 6.02 -9.64 21.66
C GLN A 81 5.69 -9.61 23.16
N LYS A 82 5.20 -8.49 23.69
CA LYS A 82 4.69 -8.43 25.06
C LYS A 82 3.38 -9.21 25.14
N PRO A 83 3.21 -10.09 26.16
CA PRO A 83 1.96 -10.82 26.33
C PRO A 83 0.76 -9.87 26.37
N ASP A 84 -0.29 -10.24 25.67
CA ASP A 84 -1.58 -9.54 25.66
C ASP A 84 -1.51 -8.02 25.34
N TYR A 85 -0.42 -7.60 24.71
CA TYR A 85 -0.21 -6.19 24.36
C TYR A 85 -1.38 -5.58 23.55
N TRP A 86 -2.03 -6.39 22.73
CA TRP A 86 -3.19 -6.03 21.92
C TRP A 86 -4.43 -5.69 22.76
N ASN A 87 -4.53 -6.15 24.03
CA ASN A 87 -5.68 -5.92 24.91
C ASN A 87 -5.96 -4.46 25.26
N GLN A 88 -4.98 -3.58 25.09
CA GLN A 88 -5.17 -2.15 25.31
C GLN A 88 -6.02 -1.45 24.23
N TYR A 89 -6.38 -2.18 23.17
CA TYR A 89 -7.19 -1.65 22.09
C TYR A 89 -8.57 -2.29 22.08
N THR A 90 -9.60 -1.45 21.98
CA THR A 90 -10.99 -1.90 21.84
C THR A 90 -11.16 -2.67 20.52
N GLN A 91 -10.51 -2.19 19.45
CA GLN A 91 -10.54 -2.84 18.15
C GLN A 91 -9.22 -2.61 17.41
N ILE A 92 -8.71 -3.66 16.78
CA ILE A 92 -7.59 -3.57 15.84
C ILE A 92 -8.13 -3.66 14.43
N ILE A 93 -7.80 -2.68 13.59
CA ILE A 93 -8.25 -2.61 12.21
C ILE A 93 -7.05 -2.94 11.32
N PHE A 94 -7.13 -4.05 10.62
CA PHE A 94 -6.12 -4.49 9.66
C PHE A 94 -6.52 -4.09 8.24
N VAL A 95 -5.53 -3.89 7.37
CA VAL A 95 -5.76 -3.48 5.98
C VAL A 95 -5.79 -4.66 4.99
N SER A 96 -5.62 -5.89 5.49
CA SER A 96 -5.78 -7.12 4.71
C SER A 96 -6.02 -8.34 5.62
N TYR A 97 -6.64 -9.38 5.07
CA TYR A 97 -6.79 -10.66 5.77
C TYR A 97 -5.44 -11.34 5.97
N TRP A 98 -4.49 -11.21 5.04
CA TRP A 98 -3.13 -11.66 5.22
C TRP A 98 -2.50 -11.03 6.46
N GLN A 99 -2.62 -9.73 6.64
CA GLN A 99 -2.07 -9.02 7.79
C GLN A 99 -2.72 -9.49 9.09
N GLN A 100 -4.05 -9.55 9.16
CA GLN A 100 -4.80 -10.06 10.32
C GLN A 100 -4.33 -11.47 10.70
N GLN A 101 -4.25 -12.39 9.73
CA GLN A 101 -3.80 -13.76 9.95
C GLN A 101 -2.36 -13.81 10.48
N MET A 102 -1.46 -12.99 9.94
CA MET A 102 -0.07 -12.95 10.41
C MET A 102 0.04 -12.42 11.85
N PHE A 103 -0.73 -11.41 12.23
CA PHE A 103 -0.77 -10.93 13.62
C PHE A 103 -1.40 -11.94 14.56
N HIS A 104 -2.41 -12.68 14.13
CA HIS A 104 -2.98 -13.79 14.88
C HIS A 104 -1.92 -14.90 15.13
N ILE A 105 -1.22 -15.35 14.07
CA ILE A 105 -0.24 -16.43 14.16
C ILE A 105 0.99 -16.03 14.99
N LEU A 106 1.51 -14.83 14.80
CA LEU A 106 2.78 -14.41 15.40
C LEU A 106 2.63 -13.84 16.80
N TYR A 107 1.50 -13.20 17.10
CA TYR A 107 1.31 -12.42 18.32
C TYR A 107 0.05 -12.81 19.10
N GLY A 108 -0.71 -13.78 18.64
CA GLY A 108 -1.92 -14.24 19.33
C GLY A 108 -3.08 -13.23 19.33
N VAL A 109 -3.08 -12.24 18.44
CA VAL A 109 -4.18 -11.27 18.33
C VAL A 109 -5.47 -12.02 18.00
N PRO A 110 -6.52 -11.99 18.85
CA PRO A 110 -7.76 -12.71 18.61
C PRO A 110 -8.53 -12.12 17.42
N TYR A 111 -9.21 -12.97 16.66
CA TYR A 111 -10.05 -12.50 15.54
C TYR A 111 -11.23 -11.66 16.03
N GLU A 112 -11.80 -11.94 17.19
CA GLU A 112 -12.88 -11.20 17.82
C GLU A 112 -12.52 -9.75 18.19
N ASN A 113 -11.21 -9.49 18.44
CA ASN A 113 -10.70 -8.15 18.75
C ASN A 113 -10.19 -7.41 17.50
N SER A 114 -10.41 -7.98 16.32
CA SER A 114 -9.89 -7.40 15.09
C SER A 114 -10.89 -7.46 13.93
N ILE A 115 -10.77 -6.50 13.03
CA ILE A 115 -11.56 -6.42 11.79
C ILE A 115 -10.64 -6.10 10.63
N VAL A 116 -11.02 -6.54 9.43
CA VAL A 116 -10.31 -6.15 8.20
C VAL A 116 -11.14 -5.13 7.43
N ILE A 117 -10.57 -3.94 7.25
CA ILE A 117 -11.09 -2.92 6.33
C ILE A 117 -9.96 -2.59 5.36
N GLN A 118 -10.04 -3.15 4.15
CA GLN A 118 -9.01 -2.94 3.14
C GLN A 118 -8.93 -1.47 2.74
N ASN A 119 -7.74 -1.03 2.33
CA ASN A 119 -7.52 0.28 1.74
C ASN A 119 -8.42 0.50 0.51
N SER A 120 -8.66 1.75 0.19
CA SER A 120 -9.58 2.15 -0.86
C SER A 120 -8.96 3.13 -1.83
N ILE A 121 -9.52 3.18 -3.02
CA ILE A 121 -9.16 4.12 -4.06
C ILE A 121 -10.42 4.76 -4.68
N ASP A 122 -10.24 5.89 -5.32
CA ASP A 122 -11.20 6.40 -6.31
C ASP A 122 -10.87 5.76 -7.66
N PRO A 123 -11.85 5.25 -8.41
CA PRO A 123 -11.65 4.67 -9.73
C PRO A 123 -10.91 5.59 -10.68
N ILE A 124 -9.94 5.05 -11.41
CA ILE A 124 -9.21 5.79 -12.41
C ILE A 124 -9.99 5.74 -13.72
N LEU A 125 -10.33 6.90 -14.26
CA LEU A 125 -10.93 6.99 -15.59
C LEU A 125 -9.87 6.63 -16.64
N VAL A 126 -10.11 5.56 -17.36
CA VAL A 126 -9.23 5.12 -18.45
C VAL A 126 -9.97 5.25 -19.75
N SER A 127 -9.39 6.04 -20.65
CA SER A 127 -9.72 5.97 -22.08
C SER A 127 -9.16 4.67 -22.68
N GLU A 128 -8.99 4.58 -23.96
CA GLU A 128 -8.26 3.46 -24.55
C GLU A 128 -6.76 3.54 -24.20
N LYS A 129 -6.16 2.39 -23.88
CA LYS A 129 -4.69 2.30 -23.71
C LYS A 129 -4.00 2.67 -25.03
N PRO A 130 -2.83 3.35 -24.98
CA PRO A 130 -2.05 3.61 -26.18
C PRO A 130 -1.81 2.31 -26.96
N LYS A 131 -2.00 2.36 -28.28
CA LYS A 131 -1.75 1.19 -29.11
C LYS A 131 -0.25 0.95 -29.23
N ILE A 132 0.18 -0.29 -29.00
CA ILE A 132 1.59 -0.68 -29.16
C ILE A 132 1.87 -0.85 -30.67
N ASP A 133 2.85 -0.11 -31.17
CA ASP A 133 3.34 -0.20 -32.54
C ASP A 133 4.80 0.28 -32.63
N LYS A 134 5.39 0.33 -33.83
CA LYS A 134 6.79 0.73 -34.07
C LYS A 134 7.16 2.15 -33.56
N ASN A 135 6.19 3.03 -33.39
CA ASN A 135 6.39 4.41 -32.93
C ASN A 135 5.97 4.61 -31.47
N ASN A 136 5.35 3.59 -30.86
CA ASN A 136 4.80 3.65 -29.53
C ASN A 136 5.06 2.33 -28.80
N PRO A 137 6.21 2.22 -28.14
CA PRO A 137 6.63 0.99 -27.47
C PRO A 137 5.72 0.62 -26.30
N ILE A 138 5.84 -0.59 -25.79
CA ILE A 138 5.12 -0.98 -24.59
C ILE A 138 5.56 -0.11 -23.41
N LYS A 139 4.59 0.45 -22.68
CA LYS A 139 4.84 1.35 -21.56
C LYS A 139 4.78 0.61 -20.24
N LEU A 140 5.90 0.64 -19.55
CA LEU A 140 6.08 0.07 -18.22
C LEU A 140 6.03 1.20 -17.18
N ILE A 141 5.56 0.89 -15.98
CA ILE A 141 5.56 1.84 -14.85
C ILE A 141 6.06 1.16 -13.57
N TYR A 142 6.87 1.90 -12.81
CA TYR A 142 7.22 1.62 -11.43
C TYR A 142 6.86 2.84 -10.58
N ALA A 143 5.97 2.67 -9.59
CA ALA A 143 5.50 3.74 -8.72
C ALA A 143 5.52 3.28 -7.25
N SER A 144 6.73 3.26 -6.67
CA SER A 144 6.94 2.89 -5.27
C SER A 144 8.26 3.45 -4.74
N SER A 145 8.49 3.35 -3.42
CA SER A 145 9.77 3.69 -2.82
C SER A 145 10.91 2.80 -3.35
N PRO A 146 12.14 3.30 -3.43
CA PRO A 146 13.23 2.62 -4.14
C PRO A 146 13.67 1.30 -3.48
N ASN A 147 13.44 1.13 -2.18
CA ASN A 147 13.74 -0.10 -1.43
C ASN A 147 12.77 -1.26 -1.72
N ARG A 148 11.78 -1.06 -2.57
CA ARG A 148 10.78 -2.08 -2.92
C ARG A 148 11.06 -2.74 -4.27
N GLY A 149 12.33 -2.95 -4.58
CA GLY A 149 12.78 -3.70 -5.77
C GLY A 149 13.12 -2.87 -6.99
N LEU A 150 13.35 -1.54 -6.85
CA LEU A 150 13.82 -0.72 -7.97
C LEU A 150 15.18 -1.22 -8.51
N ASP A 151 16.06 -1.67 -7.64
CA ASP A 151 17.36 -2.25 -8.00
C ASP A 151 17.20 -3.55 -8.81
N ILE A 152 16.24 -4.41 -8.44
CA ILE A 152 15.90 -5.63 -9.17
C ILE A 152 15.37 -5.27 -10.56
N LEU A 153 14.44 -4.31 -10.65
CA LEU A 153 13.89 -3.86 -11.93
C LEU A 153 14.99 -3.34 -12.86
N LEU A 154 15.87 -2.48 -12.34
CA LEU A 154 16.97 -1.92 -13.13
C LEU A 154 17.94 -2.99 -13.62
N ASN A 155 18.33 -3.95 -12.76
CA ASN A 155 19.17 -5.07 -13.17
C ASN A 155 18.55 -5.87 -14.32
N VAL A 156 17.23 -6.06 -14.30
CA VAL A 156 16.50 -6.78 -15.34
C VAL A 156 16.43 -5.99 -16.64
N VAL A 157 16.03 -4.72 -16.60
CA VAL A 157 15.87 -3.93 -17.84
C VAL A 157 17.20 -3.53 -18.49
N GLU A 158 18.30 -3.53 -17.72
CA GLU A 158 19.66 -3.32 -18.20
C GLU A 158 20.35 -4.62 -18.67
N SER A 159 19.71 -5.79 -18.49
CA SER A 159 20.30 -7.08 -18.89
C SER A 159 20.32 -7.25 -20.41
N GLU A 160 21.24 -8.10 -20.92
CA GLU A 160 21.41 -8.35 -22.35
C GLU A 160 20.13 -8.86 -23.02
N GLU A 161 19.31 -9.65 -22.27
CA GLU A 161 18.05 -10.19 -22.77
C GLU A 161 16.96 -9.11 -22.98
N PHE A 162 17.07 -7.97 -22.31
CA PHE A 162 16.15 -6.83 -22.47
C PHE A 162 16.58 -5.83 -23.55
N LYS A 163 17.78 -5.95 -24.08
CA LYS A 163 18.35 -5.01 -25.05
C LYS A 163 17.49 -4.82 -26.30
N ASP A 164 16.96 -5.93 -26.83
CA ASP A 164 16.16 -5.94 -28.05
C ASP A 164 14.65 -5.72 -27.80
N ILE A 165 14.23 -5.60 -26.54
CA ILE A 165 12.85 -5.31 -26.18
C ILE A 165 12.60 -3.82 -26.34
N ASP A 166 11.59 -3.46 -27.13
CA ASP A 166 11.16 -2.08 -27.29
C ASP A 166 10.16 -1.69 -26.19
N PHE A 167 10.64 -0.91 -25.21
CA PHE A 167 9.83 -0.43 -24.07
C PHE A 167 10.18 1.00 -23.68
N GLU A 168 9.24 1.64 -22.98
CA GLU A 168 9.46 2.88 -22.23
C GLU A 168 9.09 2.63 -20.78
N LEU A 169 10.00 2.89 -19.83
CA LEU A 169 9.76 2.72 -18.39
C LEU A 169 9.65 4.07 -17.69
N SER A 170 8.50 4.34 -17.10
CA SER A 170 8.29 5.50 -16.24
C SER A 170 8.54 5.11 -14.77
N VAL A 171 9.47 5.81 -14.10
CA VAL A 171 9.84 5.55 -12.70
C VAL A 171 9.45 6.72 -11.81
N TYR A 172 8.51 6.48 -10.91
CA TYR A 172 8.05 7.38 -9.86
C TYR A 172 8.54 6.83 -8.52
N SER A 173 9.69 7.32 -8.03
CA SER A 173 10.33 6.72 -6.86
C SER A 173 11.15 7.75 -6.10
N SER A 174 10.83 7.95 -4.81
CA SER A 174 11.57 8.79 -3.86
C SER A 174 10.92 8.69 -2.48
N PHE A 175 11.72 8.82 -1.42
CA PHE A 175 11.22 8.94 -0.04
C PHE A 175 10.65 10.33 0.30
N LYS A 176 10.73 11.30 -0.62
CA LYS A 176 10.04 12.59 -0.47
C LYS A 176 8.53 12.42 -0.31
N LEU A 177 7.96 11.33 -0.84
CA LEU A 177 6.56 10.96 -0.66
C LEU A 177 6.16 10.94 0.83
N TYR A 178 7.08 10.48 1.70
CA TYR A 178 6.90 10.40 3.14
C TYR A 178 7.51 11.59 3.90
N ASN A 179 7.79 12.70 3.22
CA ASN A 179 8.52 13.85 3.78
C ASN A 179 9.93 13.49 4.33
N ARG A 180 10.58 12.43 3.79
CA ARG A 180 11.88 11.88 4.24
C ARG A 180 12.95 11.94 3.17
N LYS A 181 13.20 13.14 2.65
CA LYS A 181 14.18 13.35 1.56
C LYS A 181 15.59 12.82 1.87
N SER A 182 16.01 12.85 3.13
CA SER A 182 17.32 12.35 3.54
C SER A 182 17.52 10.86 3.26
N ASN A 183 16.43 10.08 3.22
CA ASN A 183 16.49 8.66 2.93
C ASN A 183 16.79 8.36 1.46
N ASP A 184 16.66 9.35 0.56
CA ASP A 184 16.98 9.18 -0.86
C ASP A 184 18.49 9.04 -1.11
N ILE A 185 19.36 9.57 -0.21
CA ILE A 185 20.81 9.60 -0.38
C ILE A 185 21.38 8.20 -0.65
N GLN A 186 20.92 7.19 0.06
CA GLN A 186 21.37 5.80 -0.11
C GLN A 186 20.94 5.16 -1.45
N PHE A 187 20.00 5.79 -2.17
CA PHE A 187 19.46 5.30 -3.45
C PHE A 187 19.84 6.17 -4.65
N GLU A 188 20.69 7.19 -4.45
CA GLU A 188 21.12 8.09 -5.54
C GLU A 188 21.70 7.33 -6.73
N ASN A 189 22.45 6.25 -6.47
CA ASN A 189 22.97 5.40 -7.53
C ASN A 189 21.86 4.80 -8.41
N LEU A 190 20.74 4.35 -7.83
CA LEU A 190 19.62 3.81 -8.59
C LEU A 190 18.91 4.92 -9.40
N PHE A 191 18.76 6.10 -8.82
CA PHE A 191 18.18 7.24 -9.52
C PHE A 191 19.06 7.72 -10.69
N ASP A 192 20.36 7.65 -10.54
CA ASP A 192 21.30 7.99 -11.61
C ASP A 192 21.31 6.95 -12.73
N ARG A 193 21.16 5.65 -12.40
CA ARG A 193 20.93 4.60 -13.42
C ARG A 193 19.66 4.88 -14.22
N CYS A 194 18.56 5.21 -13.55
CA CYS A 194 17.31 5.59 -14.23
C CYS A 194 17.51 6.77 -15.20
N LYS A 195 18.21 7.83 -14.77
CA LYS A 195 18.43 9.04 -15.59
C LYS A 195 19.36 8.81 -16.79
N LYS A 196 20.28 7.84 -16.70
CA LYS A 196 21.27 7.54 -17.76
C LYS A 196 20.72 6.59 -18.82
N HIS A 197 19.71 5.80 -18.49
CA HIS A 197 19.15 4.80 -19.40
C HIS A 197 18.17 5.43 -20.39
N GLU A 198 18.40 5.25 -21.70
CA GLU A 198 17.63 5.92 -22.77
C GLU A 198 16.13 5.59 -22.80
N LYS A 199 15.74 4.35 -22.37
CA LYS A 199 14.36 3.89 -22.35
C LYS A 199 13.66 4.16 -20.99
N ILE A 200 14.33 4.84 -20.03
CA ILE A 200 13.77 5.12 -18.71
C ILE A 200 13.55 6.63 -18.51
N LYS A 201 12.36 6.98 -18.07
CA LYS A 201 12.00 8.33 -17.66
C LYS A 201 11.85 8.37 -16.13
N TYR A 202 12.79 9.04 -15.46
CA TYR A 202 12.77 9.19 -14.00
C TYR A 202 12.07 10.48 -13.60
N TYR A 203 10.98 10.36 -12.85
CA TYR A 203 10.15 11.49 -12.43
C TYR A 203 10.31 11.87 -10.95
N GLY A 204 10.89 10.99 -10.12
CA GLY A 204 10.97 11.20 -8.67
C GLY A 204 9.60 11.15 -8.01
N THR A 205 9.33 12.08 -7.08
CA THR A 205 8.01 12.25 -6.46
C THR A 205 7.09 13.08 -7.34
N ARG A 206 5.84 12.63 -7.50
CA ARG A 206 4.76 13.33 -8.18
C ARG A 206 3.50 13.31 -7.33
N SER A 207 2.51 14.12 -7.68
CA SER A 207 1.18 14.07 -7.08
C SER A 207 0.48 12.74 -7.38
N ASN A 208 -0.51 12.40 -6.58
CA ASN A 208 -1.28 11.16 -6.80
C ASN A 208 -2.03 11.24 -8.15
N GLU A 209 -2.52 12.41 -8.53
CA GLU A 209 -3.20 12.64 -9.80
C GLU A 209 -2.28 12.37 -11.00
N GLU A 210 -1.03 12.88 -10.96
CA GLU A 210 -0.03 12.61 -12.01
C GLU A 210 0.31 11.13 -12.11
N ILE A 211 0.40 10.41 -10.98
CA ILE A 211 0.65 8.97 -10.96
C ILE A 211 -0.53 8.19 -11.53
N LYS A 212 -1.77 8.55 -11.18
CA LYS A 212 -2.99 7.95 -11.73
C LYS A 212 -3.09 8.16 -13.24
N GLU A 213 -2.77 9.36 -13.72
CA GLU A 213 -2.70 9.65 -15.16
C GLU A 213 -1.62 8.78 -15.83
N ALA A 214 -0.43 8.66 -15.23
CA ALA A 214 0.62 7.81 -15.77
C ALA A 214 0.19 6.34 -15.83
N MET A 215 -0.52 5.83 -14.81
CA MET A 215 -1.06 4.47 -14.79
C MET A 215 -2.11 4.26 -15.89
N SER A 216 -2.99 5.24 -16.13
CA SER A 216 -3.97 5.15 -17.22
C SER A 216 -3.31 5.05 -18.61
N ASN A 217 -2.11 5.58 -18.76
CA ASN A 217 -1.31 5.57 -19.98
C ASN A 217 -0.26 4.46 -20.06
N SER A 218 -0.07 3.67 -19.00
CA SER A 218 0.90 2.57 -18.95
C SER A 218 0.23 1.23 -19.21
N HIS A 219 1.00 0.26 -19.74
CA HIS A 219 0.52 -1.07 -20.05
C HIS A 219 0.77 -2.05 -18.91
N ILE A 220 1.96 -2.02 -18.33
CA ILE A 220 2.38 -2.99 -17.30
C ILE A 220 2.96 -2.24 -16.09
N MET A 221 2.43 -2.52 -14.90
CA MET A 221 3.10 -2.18 -13.65
C MET A 221 4.15 -3.24 -13.34
N THR A 222 5.41 -2.81 -13.30
CA THR A 222 6.56 -3.67 -12.99
C THR A 222 6.92 -3.53 -11.51
N TYR A 223 6.62 -4.55 -10.72
CA TYR A 223 6.76 -4.46 -9.28
C TYR A 223 7.48 -5.68 -8.66
N PRO A 224 8.81 -5.82 -8.87
CA PRO A 224 9.59 -6.90 -8.26
C PRO A 224 9.84 -6.65 -6.77
N ASN A 225 8.76 -6.52 -6.04
CA ASN A 225 8.75 -6.10 -4.65
C ASN A 225 9.48 -7.09 -3.73
N SER A 226 10.33 -6.57 -2.85
CA SER A 226 11.06 -7.32 -1.82
C SER A 226 10.57 -7.02 -0.39
N TYR A 227 9.45 -6.34 -0.24
CA TYR A 227 8.84 -5.97 1.03
C TYR A 227 7.52 -6.73 1.23
N ALA A 228 7.26 -7.24 2.43
CA ALA A 228 5.98 -7.90 2.73
C ALA A 228 4.86 -6.84 2.80
N GLU A 229 4.20 -6.59 1.66
CA GLU A 229 3.11 -5.62 1.57
C GLU A 229 1.95 -6.00 2.49
N THR A 230 1.41 -5.02 3.19
CA THR A 230 0.21 -5.18 4.01
C THR A 230 -1.08 -4.89 3.22
N SER A 231 -1.02 -3.94 2.28
CA SER A 231 -2.11 -3.61 1.35
C SER A 231 -1.55 -2.60 0.33
N CYS A 232 -1.35 -3.02 -0.91
CA CYS A 232 -0.65 -2.20 -1.90
C CYS A 232 -1.61 -1.27 -2.67
N ILE A 233 -1.80 -0.02 -2.20
CA ILE A 233 -2.66 0.97 -2.87
C ILE A 233 -2.20 1.20 -4.31
N THR A 234 -0.89 1.26 -4.55
CA THR A 234 -0.32 1.43 -5.88
C THR A 234 -0.74 0.30 -6.84
N ALA A 235 -0.84 -0.95 -6.35
CA ALA A 235 -1.34 -2.06 -7.15
C ALA A 235 -2.84 -1.89 -7.44
N MET A 236 -3.64 -1.46 -6.46
CA MET A 236 -5.07 -1.15 -6.68
C MET A 236 -5.23 -0.04 -7.73
N GLU A 237 -4.47 1.04 -7.63
CA GLU A 237 -4.50 2.14 -8.61
C GLU A 237 -4.04 1.66 -10.00
N ALA A 238 -3.02 0.82 -10.10
CA ALA A 238 -2.59 0.24 -11.37
C ALA A 238 -3.66 -0.68 -11.99
N MET A 239 -4.34 -1.49 -11.17
CA MET A 239 -5.47 -2.32 -11.61
C MET A 239 -6.62 -1.45 -12.14
N SER A 240 -7.00 -0.43 -11.40
CA SER A 240 -8.02 0.55 -11.81
C SER A 240 -7.59 1.33 -13.06
N GLY A 241 -6.30 1.67 -13.16
CA GLY A 241 -5.68 2.26 -14.34
C GLY A 241 -5.58 1.30 -15.53
N GLY A 242 -5.99 0.03 -15.39
CA GLY A 242 -5.97 -0.98 -16.46
C GLY A 242 -4.56 -1.48 -16.81
N CYS A 243 -3.59 -1.41 -15.88
CA CYS A 243 -2.28 -2.02 -16.06
C CYS A 243 -2.30 -3.52 -15.75
N LEU A 244 -1.61 -4.32 -16.55
CA LEU A 244 -1.21 -5.65 -16.14
C LEU A 244 -0.17 -5.52 -15.00
N ILE A 245 -0.28 -6.31 -13.95
CA ILE A 245 0.67 -6.25 -12.84
C ILE A 245 1.59 -7.46 -12.89
N VAL A 246 2.91 -7.21 -12.84
CA VAL A 246 3.93 -8.25 -12.66
C VAL A 246 4.56 -8.07 -11.28
N CYS A 247 4.29 -8.99 -10.35
CA CYS A 247 4.74 -8.89 -8.97
C CYS A 247 4.95 -10.26 -8.31
N PRO A 248 5.72 -10.36 -7.20
CA PRO A 248 5.82 -11.59 -6.43
C PRO A 248 4.57 -11.85 -5.60
N LYS A 249 4.30 -13.12 -5.30
CA LYS A 249 3.36 -13.54 -4.26
C LYS A 249 3.98 -13.32 -2.89
N TYR A 250 3.98 -12.06 -2.42
CA TYR A 250 4.61 -11.71 -1.16
C TYR A 250 3.75 -10.73 -0.34
N GLY A 251 3.57 -11.04 0.96
CA GLY A 251 2.64 -10.30 1.80
C GLY A 251 1.21 -10.40 1.30
N ALA A 252 0.49 -9.30 1.34
CA ALA A 252 -0.89 -9.18 0.88
C ALA A 252 -1.04 -8.94 -0.64
N LEU A 253 0.04 -8.99 -1.44
CA LEU A 253 -0.06 -8.78 -2.89
C LEU A 253 -1.01 -9.78 -3.58
N PRO A 254 -1.02 -11.10 -3.25
CA PRO A 254 -1.99 -12.05 -3.81
C PRO A 254 -3.44 -11.66 -3.48
N GLU A 255 -3.70 -11.22 -2.23
CA GLU A 255 -5.01 -10.74 -1.83
C GLU A 255 -5.39 -9.46 -2.59
N THR A 256 -4.47 -8.49 -2.65
CA THR A 256 -4.72 -7.20 -3.29
C THR A 256 -5.01 -7.34 -4.78
N THR A 257 -4.28 -8.21 -5.49
CA THR A 257 -4.42 -8.39 -6.93
C THR A 257 -5.47 -9.42 -7.32
N SER A 258 -5.98 -10.21 -6.36
CA SER A 258 -7.07 -11.20 -6.53
C SER A 258 -6.93 -12.07 -7.78
N GLU A 259 -5.74 -12.64 -8.01
CA GLU A 259 -5.40 -13.51 -9.15
C GLU A 259 -5.36 -12.82 -10.54
N PHE A 260 -5.57 -11.50 -10.61
CA PHE A 260 -5.46 -10.75 -11.86
C PHE A 260 -4.02 -10.42 -12.28
N SER A 261 -3.05 -10.63 -11.39
CA SER A 261 -1.64 -10.33 -11.68
C SER A 261 -0.93 -11.52 -12.32
N TRP A 262 0.09 -11.23 -13.12
CA TRP A 262 1.10 -12.21 -13.50
C TRP A 262 2.11 -12.31 -12.37
N SER A 263 1.77 -13.13 -11.39
CA SER A 263 2.52 -13.27 -10.16
C SER A 263 3.40 -14.51 -10.16
N TYR A 264 4.50 -14.44 -9.40
CA TYR A 264 5.46 -15.52 -9.21
C TYR A 264 5.77 -15.70 -7.71
N ASN A 265 6.28 -16.87 -7.33
CA ASN A 265 6.65 -17.10 -5.94
C ASN A 265 7.83 -16.21 -5.55
N PHE A 266 7.71 -15.56 -4.39
CA PHE A 266 8.78 -14.74 -3.85
C PHE A 266 10.01 -15.59 -3.53
N GLU A 267 11.18 -15.08 -3.87
CA GLU A 267 12.47 -15.65 -3.50
C GLU A 267 13.28 -14.64 -2.70
N SER A 268 13.83 -15.09 -1.57
CA SER A 268 14.68 -14.23 -0.72
C SER A 268 16.10 -14.07 -1.30
N ASP A 269 16.54 -15.04 -2.10
CA ASP A 269 17.79 -14.92 -2.88
C ASP A 269 17.58 -13.93 -4.03
N LYS A 270 18.34 -12.85 -4.01
CA LYS A 270 18.18 -11.75 -4.95
C LYS A 270 18.38 -12.19 -6.42
N MET A 271 19.37 -13.04 -6.69
CA MET A 271 19.64 -13.49 -8.07
C MET A 271 18.51 -14.36 -8.62
N ARG A 272 17.94 -15.23 -7.78
CA ARG A 272 16.77 -16.03 -8.15
C ARG A 272 15.55 -15.16 -8.37
N HIS A 273 15.32 -14.19 -7.48
CA HIS A 273 14.23 -13.22 -7.62
C HIS A 273 14.33 -12.45 -8.95
N GLU A 274 15.50 -11.88 -9.26
CA GLU A 274 15.76 -11.20 -10.54
C GLU A 274 15.51 -12.10 -11.74
N THR A 275 15.98 -13.35 -11.68
CA THR A 275 15.81 -14.32 -12.77
C THR A 275 14.35 -14.64 -13.03
N ILE A 276 13.57 -14.93 -11.98
CA ILE A 276 12.15 -15.26 -12.12
C ILE A 276 11.35 -14.03 -12.58
N PHE A 277 11.59 -12.88 -11.96
CA PHE A 277 10.92 -11.63 -12.35
C PHE A 277 11.21 -11.30 -13.82
N LYS A 278 12.48 -11.40 -14.28
CA LYS A 278 12.86 -11.18 -15.66
C LYS A 278 12.04 -12.05 -16.61
N TYR A 279 11.99 -13.36 -16.34
CA TYR A 279 11.24 -14.29 -17.17
C TYR A 279 9.75 -13.94 -17.24
N VAL A 280 9.11 -13.69 -16.09
CA VAL A 280 7.69 -13.36 -16.04
C VAL A 280 7.38 -12.02 -16.72
N LEU A 281 8.26 -11.03 -16.57
CA LEU A 281 8.10 -9.73 -17.23
C LEU A 281 8.23 -9.86 -18.75
N MET A 282 9.21 -10.63 -19.24
CA MET A 282 9.37 -10.87 -20.68
C MET A 282 8.13 -11.57 -21.29
N GLU A 283 7.61 -12.58 -20.59
CA GLU A 283 6.38 -13.26 -21.03
C GLU A 283 5.16 -12.33 -20.96
N ALA A 284 5.06 -11.46 -19.94
CA ALA A 284 4.00 -10.46 -19.85
C ALA A 284 4.05 -9.48 -21.02
N ILE A 285 5.23 -8.98 -21.39
CA ILE A 285 5.42 -8.08 -22.53
C ILE A 285 5.01 -8.78 -23.84
N LYS A 286 5.51 -9.99 -24.07
CA LYS A 286 5.24 -10.78 -25.27
C LYS A 286 3.75 -11.08 -25.47
N ASN A 287 3.03 -11.33 -24.40
CA ASN A 287 1.63 -11.77 -24.45
C ASN A 287 0.61 -10.65 -24.18
N TYR A 288 1.05 -9.41 -23.93
CA TYR A 288 0.18 -8.30 -23.52
C TYR A 288 -1.00 -8.08 -24.48
N ASP A 289 -0.79 -8.18 -25.79
CA ASP A 289 -1.81 -7.92 -26.79
C ASP A 289 -2.79 -9.08 -27.04
N GLN A 290 -2.62 -10.21 -26.37
CA GLN A 290 -3.51 -11.36 -26.51
C GLN A 290 -4.92 -11.04 -25.98
N ASN A 291 -5.95 -11.55 -26.68
CA ASN A 291 -7.35 -11.27 -26.35
C ASN A 291 -7.74 -11.71 -24.93
N ASN A 292 -7.22 -12.83 -24.44
CA ASN A 292 -7.46 -13.30 -23.07
C ASN A 292 -6.88 -12.34 -22.03
N VAL A 293 -5.68 -11.77 -22.27
CA VAL A 293 -5.09 -10.75 -21.39
C VAL A 293 -5.94 -9.49 -21.38
N LYS A 294 -6.38 -9.02 -22.55
CA LYS A 294 -7.27 -7.83 -22.65
C LYS A 294 -8.61 -8.05 -21.96
N GLN A 295 -9.17 -9.24 -22.04
CA GLN A 295 -10.40 -9.59 -21.31
C GLN A 295 -10.18 -9.63 -19.79
N MET A 296 -9.09 -10.25 -19.36
CA MET A 296 -8.69 -10.27 -17.94
C MET A 296 -8.53 -8.86 -17.39
N LEU A 297 -7.86 -7.94 -18.09
CA LEU A 297 -7.67 -6.55 -17.67
C LEU A 297 -9.00 -5.79 -17.53
N LYS A 298 -9.98 -6.06 -18.39
CA LYS A 298 -11.33 -5.50 -18.24
C LYS A 298 -12.02 -5.98 -16.95
N LEU A 299 -11.95 -7.28 -16.68
CA LEU A 299 -12.51 -7.87 -15.45
C LEU A 299 -11.77 -7.36 -14.20
N GLN A 300 -10.44 -7.29 -14.26
CA GLN A 300 -9.59 -6.70 -13.22
C GLN A 300 -10.05 -5.29 -12.84
N LYS A 301 -10.25 -4.44 -13.86
CA LYS A 301 -10.70 -3.07 -13.63
C LYS A 301 -12.08 -3.03 -12.97
N VAL A 302 -13.05 -3.79 -13.46
CA VAL A 302 -14.40 -3.86 -12.87
C VAL A 302 -14.33 -4.34 -11.43
N PHE A 303 -13.56 -5.38 -11.16
CA PHE A 303 -13.34 -5.89 -9.79
C PHE A 303 -12.76 -4.79 -8.90
N CYS A 304 -11.66 -4.17 -9.31
CA CYS A 304 -10.96 -3.18 -8.52
C CYS A 304 -11.83 -1.95 -8.22
N ASP A 305 -12.45 -1.39 -9.26
CA ASP A 305 -13.30 -0.21 -9.16
C ASP A 305 -14.58 -0.44 -8.35
N THR A 306 -14.99 -1.68 -8.15
CA THR A 306 -16.15 -2.04 -7.32
C THR A 306 -15.72 -2.38 -5.90
N PHE A 307 -14.74 -3.26 -5.76
CA PHE A 307 -14.36 -3.84 -4.46
C PHE A 307 -13.55 -2.87 -3.61
N TYR A 308 -12.61 -2.11 -4.22
CA TYR A 308 -11.78 -1.12 -3.53
C TYR A 308 -12.32 0.30 -3.58
N HIS A 309 -13.56 0.49 -4.03
CA HIS A 309 -14.18 1.81 -4.10
C HIS A 309 -14.41 2.40 -2.70
N TRP A 310 -14.11 3.69 -2.54
CA TRP A 310 -14.32 4.41 -1.28
C TRP A 310 -15.75 4.29 -0.75
N ASN A 311 -16.78 4.44 -1.59
CA ASN A 311 -18.17 4.36 -1.13
C ASN A 311 -18.49 3.02 -0.43
N THR A 312 -17.93 1.91 -0.93
CA THR A 312 -18.10 0.59 -0.32
C THR A 312 -17.43 0.53 1.06
N LYS A 313 -16.21 1.05 1.18
CA LYS A 313 -15.45 0.96 2.43
C LYS A 313 -15.87 1.99 3.45
N LEU A 314 -16.28 3.20 3.04
CA LEU A 314 -16.82 4.21 3.96
C LEU A 314 -18.08 3.71 4.67
N SER A 315 -18.97 2.98 3.99
CA SER A 315 -20.12 2.36 4.65
C SER A 315 -19.72 1.35 5.73
N ILE A 316 -18.65 0.57 5.51
CA ILE A 316 -18.13 -0.36 6.53
C ILE A 316 -17.53 0.41 7.71
N TRP A 317 -16.79 1.49 7.44
CA TRP A 317 -16.25 2.38 8.47
C TRP A 317 -17.34 2.98 9.34
N GLU A 318 -18.38 3.55 8.73
CA GLU A 318 -19.52 4.15 9.44
C GLU A 318 -20.21 3.14 10.34
N GLN A 319 -20.54 1.96 9.82
CA GLN A 319 -21.19 0.89 10.58
C GLN A 319 -20.34 0.44 11.77
N MET A 320 -19.03 0.19 11.56
CA MET A 320 -18.12 -0.22 12.61
C MET A 320 -18.00 0.86 13.70
N LEU A 321 -17.74 2.09 13.34
CA LEU A 321 -17.57 3.20 14.31
C LEU A 321 -18.85 3.43 15.10
N THR A 322 -20.01 3.41 14.45
CA THR A 322 -21.30 3.57 15.11
C THR A 322 -21.58 2.43 16.10
N ALA A 323 -21.34 1.18 15.69
CA ALA A 323 -21.55 0.00 16.54
C ALA A 323 -20.62 0.04 17.77
N LEU A 324 -19.34 0.31 17.58
CA LEU A 324 -18.36 0.38 18.69
C LEU A 324 -18.70 1.52 19.66
N HIS A 325 -19.12 2.69 19.16
CA HIS A 325 -19.52 3.78 20.03
C HIS A 325 -20.76 3.45 20.85
N SER A 326 -21.76 2.79 20.26
CA SER A 326 -22.97 2.35 20.97
C SER A 326 -22.65 1.33 22.06
N GLN A 327 -21.84 0.30 21.74
CA GLN A 327 -21.43 -0.72 22.71
C GLN A 327 -20.66 -0.11 23.90
N TYR A 328 -19.75 0.81 23.65
CA TYR A 328 -18.97 1.46 24.70
C TYR A 328 -19.84 2.29 25.66
N ASN A 329 -20.91 2.91 25.16
CA ASN A 329 -21.85 3.68 26.00
C ASN A 329 -22.81 2.81 26.80
N GLU A 330 -23.14 1.61 26.32
CA GLU A 330 -24.03 0.65 27.01
C GLU A 330 -23.28 -0.14 28.10
N ASP A 331 -21.99 -0.44 27.94
CA ASP A 331 -21.15 -1.13 28.89
C ASP A 331 -19.79 -0.44 29.07
N PRO A 332 -19.72 0.63 29.91
CA PRO A 332 -18.48 1.34 30.20
C PRO A 332 -17.41 0.51 30.95
N GLN A 333 -17.70 -0.76 31.28
CA GLN A 333 -16.78 -1.66 31.97
C GLN A 333 -15.91 -2.52 31.01
N THR A 334 -15.96 -2.29 29.71
CA THR A 334 -14.96 -2.86 28.80
C THR A 334 -13.56 -2.37 29.22
N PRO A 335 -12.57 -3.24 29.47
CA PRO A 335 -11.41 -2.93 30.29
C PRO A 335 -10.62 -1.73 29.76
N THR A 336 -10.60 -0.66 30.55
CA THR A 336 -9.48 0.29 30.49
C THR A 336 -8.26 -0.44 31.00
N PRO A 337 -7.13 -0.47 30.28
CA PRO A 337 -5.91 -1.06 30.80
C PRO A 337 -5.52 -0.31 32.07
N GLU A 338 -5.53 -1.00 33.21
CA GLU A 338 -4.85 -0.48 34.39
C GLU A 338 -3.38 -0.31 34.01
N ALA A 339 -2.87 0.90 34.28
CA ALA A 339 -1.49 1.26 34.06
C ALA A 339 -0.60 0.31 34.88
N VAL A 340 0.15 -0.57 34.22
CA VAL A 340 1.25 -1.34 34.76
C VAL A 340 2.57 -0.78 34.25
#